data_171332275c9c440d868cae8cfe7a6614
#
_entry.id   171332275c9c440d868cae8cfe7a6614
#
_cell.length_a   1.000
_cell.length_b   1.000
_cell.length_c   1.000
_cell.angle_alpha   90.00
_cell.angle_beta   90.00
_cell.angle_gamma   90.00
#
_symmetry.space_group_name_H-M   'P 1'
#
loop_
_entity.id
_entity.type
_entity.pdbx_description
1 polymer ?
#
loop_
_entity_poly.entity_id
_entity_poly.type
_entity_poly.pdbx_seq_one_letter_code
_entity_poly.pdbx_strand_id
1 'polypeptide(L)'
;CVRLTKGDYSTKKVYNENPLEVAKMFQDSGIEYLHLVDLDGAKAKHIVNYKILETLATQTSLKIDFGGGLKSDDDLRIAFESGAQQITGGSIAVKNPNLFESWIYHYGFEKIILGADCIHGKIAIQGWQEESSLEVLSFIDAYTKKGIKNVICTDISKDGMLQGPAFALYKTILNKNPDLNLIASGGVSDFEELPKLKALGCEGVIIGKAIYEGKITLKALEQFQINSN
;
A
#
# COMPACT_ATOMS: atom_id res chain seq x y z
N CYS A 1 11.79 5.27 9.87
CA CYS A 1 11.41 4.59 8.62
C CYS A 1 12.27 3.37 8.41
N VAL A 2 11.64 2.23 8.22
CA VAL A 2 12.33 0.95 8.12
C VAL A 2 11.81 0.14 6.94
N ARG A 3 12.57 -0.86 6.53
CA ARG A 3 12.17 -1.87 5.55
C ARG A 3 12.54 -3.26 6.06
N LEU A 4 11.65 -4.19 5.75
CA LEU A 4 11.89 -5.63 5.89
C LEU A 4 12.12 -6.24 4.50
N THR A 5 12.86 -7.33 4.40
CA THR A 5 12.96 -8.10 3.16
C THR A 5 11.88 -9.18 3.20
N LYS A 6 10.92 -9.13 2.29
CA LYS A 6 9.81 -10.11 2.20
C LYS A 6 9.09 -10.36 3.55
N GLY A 7 8.93 -9.30 4.36
CA GLY A 7 8.27 -9.39 5.66
C GLY A 7 9.08 -9.99 6.82
N ASP A 8 10.36 -10.33 6.61
CA ASP A 8 11.22 -10.90 7.64
C ASP A 8 11.80 -9.80 8.55
N TYR A 9 11.35 -9.77 9.81
CA TYR A 9 11.77 -8.78 10.82
C TYR A 9 13.25 -8.88 11.18
N SER A 10 13.92 -10.01 10.96
CA SER A 10 15.35 -10.16 11.19
C SER A 10 16.19 -9.36 10.17
N THR A 11 15.59 -9.00 9.03
CA THR A 11 16.22 -8.24 7.94
C THR A 11 15.99 -6.74 8.03
N LYS A 12 15.48 -6.24 9.16
CA LYS A 12 15.15 -4.82 9.37
C LYS A 12 16.33 -3.91 9.03
N LYS A 13 16.14 -3.04 8.04
CA LYS A 13 17.04 -1.94 7.70
C LYS A 13 16.39 -0.61 8.06
N VAL A 14 17.05 0.20 8.86
CA VAL A 14 16.60 1.56 9.21
C VAL A 14 17.18 2.53 8.19
N TYR A 15 16.32 3.35 7.57
CA TYR A 15 16.71 4.42 6.65
C TYR A 15 16.69 5.79 7.31
N ASN A 16 15.73 6.03 8.20
CA ASN A 16 15.62 7.28 8.96
C ASN A 16 14.88 7.00 10.28
N GLU A 17 15.31 7.61 11.35
CA GLU A 17 14.69 7.49 12.69
C GLU A 17 13.54 8.48 12.90
N ASN A 18 13.48 9.54 12.08
CA ASN A 18 12.44 10.56 12.17
C ASN A 18 11.46 10.46 10.99
N PRO A 19 10.28 9.82 11.17
CA PRO A 19 9.28 9.70 10.10
C PRO A 19 8.75 11.05 9.58
N LEU A 20 8.68 12.06 10.45
CA LEU A 20 8.18 13.38 10.07
C LEU A 20 9.12 14.11 9.10
N GLU A 21 10.44 14.01 9.30
CA GLU A 21 11.40 14.57 8.35
C GLU A 21 11.26 13.94 6.97
N VAL A 22 11.08 12.63 6.91
CA VAL A 22 10.87 11.91 5.64
C VAL A 22 9.57 12.34 4.99
N ALA A 23 8.49 12.44 5.75
CA ALA A 23 7.19 12.87 5.24
C ALA A 23 7.24 14.29 4.68
N LYS A 24 7.90 15.23 5.38
CA LYS A 24 8.10 16.61 4.89
C LYS A 24 8.94 16.63 3.61
N MET A 25 10.01 15.86 3.55
CA MET A 25 10.84 15.74 2.34
C MET A 25 10.02 15.23 1.13
N PHE A 26 9.12 14.29 1.35
CA PHE A 26 8.20 13.82 0.29
C PHE A 26 7.23 14.91 -0.13
N GLN A 27 6.56 15.56 0.83
CA GLN A 27 5.66 16.67 0.57
C GLN A 27 6.34 17.82 -0.20
N ASP A 28 7.54 18.24 0.24
CA ASP A 28 8.30 19.31 -0.38
C ASP A 28 8.73 19.00 -1.82
N SER A 29 8.70 17.71 -2.18
CA SER A 29 8.93 17.20 -3.54
C SER A 29 7.64 16.99 -4.34
N GLY A 30 6.52 17.54 -3.87
CA GLY A 30 5.22 17.46 -4.56
C GLY A 30 4.49 16.13 -4.43
N ILE A 31 4.96 15.19 -3.61
CA ILE A 31 4.24 13.94 -3.34
C ILE A 31 3.00 14.27 -2.51
N GLU A 32 1.85 13.77 -2.93
CA GLU A 32 0.57 14.00 -2.26
C GLU A 32 0.11 12.81 -1.43
N TYR A 33 0.46 11.58 -1.81
CA TYR A 33 -0.03 10.35 -1.20
C TYR A 33 1.09 9.62 -0.48
N LEU A 34 0.81 9.17 0.74
CA LEU A 34 1.73 8.38 1.56
C LEU A 34 1.06 7.07 1.99
N HIS A 35 1.64 5.94 1.59
CA HIS A 35 1.30 4.64 2.15
C HIS A 35 2.12 4.39 3.41
N LEU A 36 1.46 4.35 4.56
CA LEU A 36 2.07 4.18 5.88
C LEU A 36 1.69 2.83 6.47
N VAL A 37 2.69 1.97 6.72
CA VAL A 37 2.46 0.64 7.29
C VAL A 37 2.98 0.56 8.72
N ASP A 38 2.08 0.25 9.66
CA ASP A 38 2.41 -0.04 11.04
C ASP A 38 2.90 -1.49 11.18
N LEU A 39 4.23 -1.67 11.07
CA LEU A 39 4.85 -2.99 11.18
C LEU A 39 4.73 -3.58 12.60
N ASP A 40 4.78 -2.73 13.63
CA ASP A 40 4.56 -3.17 15.01
C ASP A 40 3.11 -3.58 15.22
N GLY A 41 2.16 -2.83 14.65
CA GLY A 41 0.74 -3.16 14.63
C GLY A 41 0.48 -4.48 13.88
N ALA A 42 1.10 -4.69 12.74
CA ALA A 42 0.98 -5.95 11.99
C ALA A 42 1.41 -7.16 12.86
N LYS A 43 2.50 -7.02 13.64
CA LYS A 43 2.99 -8.03 14.57
C LYS A 43 2.08 -8.19 15.79
N ALA A 44 1.64 -7.07 16.37
CA ALA A 44 0.78 -7.05 17.58
C ALA A 44 -0.68 -7.42 17.29
N LYS A 45 -1.11 -7.37 16.01
CA LYS A 45 -2.48 -7.62 15.54
C LYS A 45 -3.51 -6.59 16.05
N HIS A 46 -3.06 -5.37 16.30
CA HIS A 46 -3.86 -4.18 16.61
C HIS A 46 -3.02 -2.95 16.24
N ILE A 47 -3.65 -1.78 16.13
CA ILE A 47 -2.94 -0.52 15.85
C ILE A 47 -1.99 -0.15 17.00
N VAL A 48 -0.74 0.21 16.69
CA VAL A 48 0.30 0.57 17.68
C VAL A 48 0.80 1.99 17.45
N ASN A 49 1.21 2.33 16.22
CA ASN A 49 1.90 3.58 15.90
C ASN A 49 0.94 4.72 15.48
N TYR A 50 -0.28 4.76 16.05
CA TYR A 50 -1.28 5.79 15.70
C TYR A 50 -0.84 7.22 16.03
N LYS A 51 0.01 7.42 17.06
CA LYS A 51 0.57 8.75 17.40
C LYS A 51 1.53 9.25 16.31
N ILE A 52 2.24 8.37 15.64
CA ILE A 52 3.07 8.73 14.48
C ILE A 52 2.15 9.14 13.32
N LEU A 53 1.10 8.38 13.05
CA LEU A 53 0.09 8.74 12.06
C LEU A 53 -0.49 10.14 12.34
N GLU A 54 -0.93 10.42 13.58
CA GLU A 54 -1.46 11.72 13.99
C GLU A 54 -0.44 12.86 13.77
N THR A 55 0.83 12.61 14.11
CA THR A 55 1.90 13.59 13.89
C THR A 55 2.08 13.89 12.40
N LEU A 56 2.11 12.87 11.55
CA LEU A 56 2.26 13.05 10.11
C LEU A 56 1.04 13.75 9.49
N ALA A 57 -0.17 13.34 9.88
CA ALA A 57 -1.40 13.90 9.36
C ALA A 57 -1.63 15.38 9.77
N THR A 58 -1.14 15.77 10.97
CA THR A 58 -1.29 17.15 11.45
C THR A 58 -0.16 18.09 11.03
N GLN A 59 1.02 17.56 10.69
CA GLN A 59 2.20 18.37 10.34
C GLN A 59 2.60 18.30 8.87
N THR A 60 1.83 17.61 8.04
CA THR A 60 1.97 17.58 6.59
C THR A 60 0.61 17.68 5.91
N SER A 61 0.59 17.98 4.61
CA SER A 61 -0.60 17.93 3.76
C SER A 61 -0.78 16.60 3.04
N LEU A 62 0.02 15.59 3.39
CA LEU A 62 -0.02 14.28 2.74
C LEU A 62 -1.36 13.57 2.99
N LYS A 63 -1.91 13.00 1.95
CA LYS A 63 -3.06 12.09 2.02
C LYS A 63 -2.56 10.71 2.42
N ILE A 64 -2.82 10.32 3.67
CA ILE A 64 -2.25 9.11 4.25
C ILE A 64 -3.21 7.93 4.12
N ASP A 65 -2.77 6.89 3.43
CA ASP A 65 -3.30 5.55 3.53
C ASP A 65 -2.54 4.79 4.62
N PHE A 66 -3.27 4.24 5.58
CA PHE A 66 -2.69 3.56 6.74
C PHE A 66 -3.04 2.07 6.73
N GLY A 67 -2.02 1.24 6.87
CA GLY A 67 -2.16 -0.21 6.98
C GLY A 67 -1.34 -0.80 8.11
N GLY A 68 -1.55 -2.10 8.36
CA GLY A 68 -0.83 -2.83 9.41
C GLY A 68 -1.58 -2.88 10.75
N GLY A 69 -1.91 -4.09 11.20
CA GLY A 69 -2.52 -4.33 12.50
C GLY A 69 -4.02 -4.15 12.61
N LEU A 70 -4.71 -3.58 11.64
CA LEU A 70 -6.15 -3.32 11.69
C LEU A 70 -6.96 -4.62 11.73
N LYS A 71 -7.65 -4.90 12.87
CA LYS A 71 -8.37 -6.15 13.13
C LYS A 71 -9.76 -5.96 13.75
N SER A 72 -10.09 -4.75 14.18
CA SER A 72 -11.33 -4.40 14.85
C SER A 72 -11.86 -3.04 14.40
N ASP A 73 -13.14 -2.77 14.72
CA ASP A 73 -13.75 -1.46 14.51
C ASP A 73 -13.03 -0.36 15.30
N ASP A 74 -12.52 -0.69 16.48
CA ASP A 74 -11.72 0.26 17.30
C ASP A 74 -10.39 0.61 16.63
N ASP A 75 -9.67 -0.35 16.04
CA ASP A 75 -8.45 -0.07 15.29
C ASP A 75 -8.74 0.90 14.14
N LEU A 76 -9.85 0.67 13.43
CA LEU A 76 -10.25 1.50 12.31
C LEU A 76 -10.62 2.91 12.76
N ARG A 77 -11.42 3.03 13.84
CA ARG A 77 -11.79 4.31 14.43
C ARG A 77 -10.54 5.10 14.84
N ILE A 78 -9.61 4.47 15.55
CA ILE A 78 -8.34 5.09 15.97
C ILE A 78 -7.54 5.57 14.75
N ALA A 79 -7.45 4.77 13.68
CA ALA A 79 -6.73 5.16 12.47
C ALA A 79 -7.34 6.42 11.82
N PHE A 80 -8.67 6.47 11.67
CA PHE A 80 -9.33 7.64 11.09
C PHE A 80 -9.29 8.86 12.01
N GLU A 81 -9.49 8.70 13.32
CA GLU A 81 -9.37 9.78 14.30
C GLU A 81 -7.93 10.34 14.37
N SER A 82 -6.93 9.52 14.10
CA SER A 82 -5.52 9.92 14.01
C SER A 82 -5.15 10.53 12.65
N GLY A 83 -6.11 10.68 11.73
CA GLY A 83 -5.94 11.43 10.49
C GLY A 83 -5.65 10.59 9.23
N ALA A 84 -5.78 9.26 9.28
CA ALA A 84 -5.78 8.47 8.06
C ALA A 84 -6.93 8.92 7.14
N GLN A 85 -6.66 9.14 5.88
CA GLN A 85 -7.70 9.41 4.90
C GLN A 85 -8.25 8.13 4.27
N GLN A 86 -7.40 7.14 4.16
CA GLN A 86 -7.74 5.80 3.70
C GLN A 86 -7.09 4.77 4.62
N ILE A 87 -7.65 3.56 4.64
CA ILE A 87 -7.03 2.41 5.31
C ILE A 87 -6.87 1.26 4.34
N THR A 88 -5.78 0.52 4.49
CA THR A 88 -5.53 -0.70 3.72
C THR A 88 -5.77 -1.94 4.59
N GLY A 89 -6.73 -2.77 4.17
CA GLY A 89 -7.03 -4.06 4.78
C GLY A 89 -6.65 -5.23 3.88
N GLY A 90 -5.61 -5.97 4.25
CA GLY A 90 -5.19 -7.19 3.55
C GLY A 90 -5.64 -8.44 4.30
N SER A 91 -4.89 -8.87 5.31
CA SER A 91 -5.19 -10.10 6.08
C SER A 91 -6.59 -10.15 6.69
N ILE A 92 -7.19 -9.00 7.04
CA ILE A 92 -8.55 -8.93 7.58
C ILE A 92 -9.59 -9.32 6.53
N ALA A 93 -9.40 -8.90 5.29
CA ALA A 93 -10.29 -9.25 4.19
C ALA A 93 -10.32 -10.77 3.92
N VAL A 94 -9.26 -11.49 4.26
CA VAL A 94 -9.22 -12.96 4.17
C VAL A 94 -9.77 -13.63 5.43
N LYS A 95 -9.35 -13.16 6.63
CA LYS A 95 -9.64 -13.85 7.90
C LYS A 95 -11.00 -13.52 8.50
N ASN A 96 -11.52 -12.32 8.26
CA ASN A 96 -12.84 -11.88 8.69
C ASN A 96 -13.50 -11.03 7.59
N PRO A 97 -13.91 -11.66 6.47
CA PRO A 97 -14.50 -10.96 5.34
C PRO A 97 -15.75 -10.17 5.71
N ASN A 98 -16.59 -10.68 6.62
CA ASN A 98 -17.81 -10.00 7.04
C ASN A 98 -17.51 -8.66 7.73
N LEU A 99 -16.49 -8.61 8.58
CA LEU A 99 -16.06 -7.37 9.22
C LEU A 99 -15.49 -6.40 8.18
N PHE A 100 -14.64 -6.87 7.26
CA PHE A 100 -14.09 -6.01 6.23
C PHE A 100 -15.18 -5.45 5.28
N GLU A 101 -16.19 -6.26 4.95
CA GLU A 101 -17.37 -5.83 4.19
C GLU A 101 -18.19 -4.79 4.94
N SER A 102 -18.36 -4.95 6.28
CA SER A 102 -19.02 -3.92 7.09
C SER A 102 -18.28 -2.58 7.07
N TRP A 103 -16.95 -2.60 7.01
CA TRP A 103 -16.16 -1.38 6.85
C TRP A 103 -16.39 -0.69 5.52
N ILE A 104 -16.45 -1.47 4.42
CA ILE A 104 -16.79 -0.92 3.09
C ILE A 104 -18.17 -0.24 3.13
N TYR A 105 -19.13 -0.87 3.78
CA TYR A 105 -20.49 -0.35 3.89
C TYR A 105 -20.56 0.93 4.73
N HIS A 106 -19.89 0.97 5.90
CA HIS A 106 -19.98 2.09 6.83
C HIS A 106 -19.12 3.29 6.44
N TYR A 107 -17.90 3.06 5.93
CA TYR A 107 -16.95 4.13 5.60
C TYR A 107 -16.92 4.49 4.11
N GLY A 108 -17.48 3.64 3.27
CA GLY A 108 -17.48 3.82 1.82
C GLY A 108 -16.20 3.31 1.15
N PHE A 109 -16.33 2.95 -0.11
CA PHE A 109 -15.24 2.41 -0.93
C PHE A 109 -14.08 3.40 -1.16
N GLU A 110 -14.34 4.70 -0.99
CA GLU A 110 -13.31 5.73 -1.16
C GLU A 110 -12.28 5.71 -0.02
N LYS A 111 -12.71 5.27 1.18
CA LYS A 111 -11.86 5.21 2.37
C LYS A 111 -11.22 3.86 2.63
N ILE A 112 -11.67 2.83 1.95
CA ILE A 112 -11.20 1.45 2.16
C ILE A 112 -10.45 0.97 0.93
N ILE A 113 -9.21 0.54 1.14
CA ILE A 113 -8.35 -0.06 0.13
C ILE A 113 -8.22 -1.55 0.43
N LEU A 114 -8.41 -2.40 -0.57
CA LEU A 114 -8.11 -3.82 -0.47
C LEU A 114 -6.61 -4.05 -0.67
N GLY A 115 -5.94 -4.61 0.33
CA GLY A 115 -4.59 -5.12 0.19
C GLY A 115 -4.60 -6.54 -0.41
N ALA A 116 -4.06 -6.68 -1.61
CA ALA A 116 -3.98 -7.93 -2.36
C ALA A 116 -2.51 -8.34 -2.60
N ASP A 117 -1.76 -8.46 -1.50
CA ASP A 117 -0.38 -8.93 -1.57
C ASP A 117 -0.36 -10.41 -1.92
N CYS A 118 0.46 -10.80 -2.89
CA CYS A 118 0.48 -12.17 -3.38
C CYS A 118 1.89 -12.70 -3.61
N ILE A 119 2.01 -14.01 -3.51
CA ILE A 119 3.18 -14.77 -3.92
C ILE A 119 2.70 -15.97 -4.75
N HIS A 120 3.36 -16.24 -5.88
CA HIS A 120 2.95 -17.30 -6.82
C HIS A 120 1.48 -17.23 -7.26
N GLY A 121 0.91 -16.01 -7.33
CA GLY A 121 -0.49 -15.79 -7.69
C GLY A 121 -1.52 -16.00 -6.58
N LYS A 122 -1.10 -16.36 -5.36
CA LYS A 122 -1.96 -16.57 -4.19
C LYS A 122 -1.79 -15.48 -3.16
N ILE A 123 -2.89 -15.12 -2.50
CA ILE A 123 -2.91 -14.08 -1.47
C ILE A 123 -2.07 -14.50 -0.26
N ALA A 124 -1.17 -13.62 0.14
CA ALA A 124 -0.39 -13.74 1.36
C ALA A 124 -1.03 -12.94 2.50
N ILE A 125 -0.93 -13.46 3.71
CA ILE A 125 -1.52 -12.88 4.91
C ILE A 125 -0.53 -12.87 6.08
N GLN A 126 -0.90 -12.21 7.20
CA GLN A 126 -0.08 -12.12 8.41
C GLN A 126 1.31 -11.47 8.18
N GLY A 127 1.36 -10.35 7.44
CA GLY A 127 2.63 -9.71 7.11
C GLY A 127 3.52 -10.59 6.23
N TRP A 128 2.88 -11.30 5.29
CA TRP A 128 3.52 -12.19 4.29
C TRP A 128 4.09 -13.50 4.84
N GLN A 129 3.71 -13.87 6.06
CA GLN A 129 4.22 -15.08 6.74
C GLN A 129 3.41 -16.34 6.42
N GLU A 130 2.25 -16.18 5.82
CA GLU A 130 1.34 -17.27 5.50
C GLU A 130 0.75 -17.06 4.10
N GLU A 131 0.81 -18.09 3.26
CA GLU A 131 0.14 -18.13 1.95
C GLU A 131 -1.26 -18.73 2.12
N SER A 132 -2.28 -18.03 1.60
CA SER A 132 -3.64 -18.56 1.58
C SER A 132 -3.88 -19.42 0.34
N SER A 133 -5.00 -20.14 0.30
CA SER A 133 -5.43 -20.88 -0.91
C SER A 133 -6.10 -19.97 -1.96
N LEU A 134 -6.30 -18.68 -1.69
CA LEU A 134 -7.04 -17.76 -2.53
C LEU A 134 -6.17 -17.24 -3.67
N GLU A 135 -6.62 -17.44 -4.90
CA GLU A 135 -6.01 -16.86 -6.09
C GLU A 135 -6.25 -15.35 -6.13
N VAL A 136 -5.20 -14.55 -6.37
CA VAL A 136 -5.24 -13.08 -6.33
C VAL A 136 -6.31 -12.49 -7.24
N LEU A 137 -6.47 -13.01 -8.46
CA LEU A 137 -7.46 -12.53 -9.43
C LEU A 137 -8.89 -12.78 -8.95
N SER A 138 -9.16 -13.95 -8.37
CA SER A 138 -10.47 -14.30 -7.84
C SER A 138 -10.81 -13.52 -6.59
N PHE A 139 -9.81 -13.25 -5.75
CA PHE A 139 -9.94 -12.46 -4.54
C PHE A 139 -10.30 -11.00 -4.86
N ILE A 140 -9.57 -10.36 -5.77
CA ILE A 140 -9.87 -9.00 -6.22
C ILE A 140 -11.28 -8.94 -6.86
N ASP A 141 -11.60 -9.85 -7.77
CA ASP A 141 -12.90 -9.91 -8.44
C ASP A 141 -14.08 -10.08 -7.45
N ALA A 142 -13.89 -10.87 -6.39
CA ALA A 142 -14.89 -11.02 -5.35
C ALA A 142 -15.17 -9.72 -4.59
N TYR A 143 -14.14 -8.92 -4.31
CA TYR A 143 -14.30 -7.65 -3.60
C TYR A 143 -14.73 -6.48 -4.50
N THR A 144 -14.36 -6.47 -5.78
CA THR A 144 -14.90 -5.49 -6.74
C THR A 144 -16.40 -5.63 -6.90
N LYS A 145 -16.94 -6.86 -6.91
CA LYS A 145 -18.39 -7.13 -6.88
C LYS A 145 -19.08 -6.64 -5.61
N LYS A 146 -18.35 -6.43 -4.53
CA LYS A 146 -18.84 -5.88 -3.25
C LYS A 146 -18.64 -4.37 -3.13
N GLY A 147 -18.20 -3.72 -4.20
CA GLY A 147 -18.06 -2.26 -4.29
C GLY A 147 -16.65 -1.71 -4.03
N ILE A 148 -15.64 -2.56 -3.77
CA ILE A 148 -14.24 -2.09 -3.70
C ILE A 148 -13.83 -1.53 -5.07
N LYS A 149 -13.22 -0.34 -5.03
CA LYS A 149 -12.62 0.31 -6.20
C LYS A 149 -11.11 0.50 -6.08
N ASN A 150 -10.59 0.59 -4.86
CA ASN A 150 -9.18 0.83 -4.63
C ASN A 150 -8.49 -0.47 -4.18
N VAL A 151 -7.45 -0.88 -4.90
CA VAL A 151 -6.68 -2.08 -4.59
C VAL A 151 -5.18 -1.78 -4.66
N ILE A 152 -4.46 -2.09 -3.58
CA ILE A 152 -3.01 -2.20 -3.61
C ILE A 152 -2.67 -3.66 -3.89
N CYS A 153 -1.90 -3.92 -4.95
CA CYS A 153 -1.43 -5.27 -5.26
C CYS A 153 0.10 -5.31 -5.25
N THR A 154 0.66 -6.13 -4.35
CA THR A 154 2.09 -6.36 -4.23
C THR A 154 2.43 -7.77 -4.69
N ASP A 155 3.31 -7.91 -5.68
CA ASP A 155 4.00 -9.17 -5.92
C ASP A 155 5.19 -9.27 -4.96
N ILE A 156 5.04 -10.06 -3.89
CA ILE A 156 6.04 -10.21 -2.82
C ILE A 156 7.35 -10.76 -3.36
N SER A 157 7.32 -11.57 -4.42
CA SER A 157 8.53 -12.10 -5.04
C SER A 157 9.41 -11.00 -5.62
N LYS A 158 8.81 -9.86 -5.96
CA LYS A 158 9.45 -8.67 -6.53
C LYS A 158 9.77 -7.61 -5.49
N ASP A 159 9.05 -7.62 -4.33
CA ASP A 159 9.20 -6.56 -3.34
C ASP A 159 10.63 -6.44 -2.84
N GLY A 160 11.15 -5.21 -2.93
CA GLY A 160 12.50 -4.86 -2.53
C GLY A 160 13.62 -5.49 -3.34
N MET A 161 13.34 -6.19 -4.43
CA MET A 161 14.35 -6.83 -5.27
C MET A 161 14.97 -5.88 -6.30
N LEU A 162 14.31 -4.73 -6.60
CA LEU A 162 14.72 -3.79 -7.66
C LEU A 162 14.88 -4.49 -9.03
N GLN A 163 13.92 -5.35 -9.39
CA GLN A 163 13.91 -6.16 -10.61
C GLN A 163 12.73 -5.85 -11.53
N GLY A 164 12.12 -4.71 -11.32
CA GLY A 164 10.93 -4.26 -12.04
C GLY A 164 9.62 -4.79 -11.44
N PRO A 165 8.53 -4.02 -11.61
CA PRO A 165 7.20 -4.37 -11.14
C PRO A 165 6.56 -5.54 -11.90
N ALA A 166 5.46 -6.06 -11.35
CA ALA A 166 4.74 -7.21 -11.90
C ALA A 166 3.78 -6.82 -13.04
N PHE A 167 4.26 -6.22 -14.12
CA PHE A 167 3.46 -5.71 -15.24
C PHE A 167 2.43 -6.70 -15.78
N ALA A 168 2.81 -7.99 -15.95
CA ALA A 168 1.91 -9.01 -16.47
C ALA A 168 0.73 -9.26 -15.52
N LEU A 169 0.96 -9.27 -14.22
CA LEU A 169 -0.07 -9.42 -13.20
C LEU A 169 -1.01 -8.22 -13.23
N TYR A 170 -0.50 -7.00 -13.22
CA TYR A 170 -1.30 -5.77 -13.23
C TYR A 170 -2.16 -5.66 -14.49
N LYS A 171 -1.58 -6.00 -15.65
CA LYS A 171 -2.33 -6.07 -16.92
C LYS A 171 -3.50 -7.05 -16.82
N THR A 172 -3.29 -8.22 -16.25
CA THR A 172 -4.34 -9.23 -16.09
C THR A 172 -5.44 -8.77 -15.15
N ILE A 173 -5.08 -8.11 -14.03
CA ILE A 173 -6.05 -7.54 -13.08
C ILE A 173 -6.90 -6.47 -13.75
N LEU A 174 -6.28 -5.50 -14.43
CA LEU A 174 -6.96 -4.37 -15.09
C LEU A 174 -7.81 -4.81 -16.27
N ASN A 175 -7.36 -5.79 -17.05
CA ASN A 175 -8.19 -6.35 -18.14
C ASN A 175 -9.47 -7.01 -17.61
N LYS A 176 -9.43 -7.61 -16.42
CA LYS A 176 -10.58 -8.24 -15.79
C LYS A 176 -11.48 -7.23 -15.07
N ASN A 177 -10.90 -6.16 -14.55
CA ASN A 177 -11.56 -5.13 -13.74
C ASN A 177 -11.15 -3.73 -14.27
N PRO A 178 -11.70 -3.26 -15.40
CA PRO A 178 -11.25 -2.03 -16.07
C PRO A 178 -11.53 -0.74 -15.28
N ASP A 179 -12.52 -0.77 -14.37
CA ASP A 179 -12.88 0.39 -13.53
C ASP A 179 -12.17 0.39 -12.17
N LEU A 180 -11.16 -0.46 -11.99
CA LEU A 180 -10.41 -0.59 -10.75
C LEU A 180 -9.30 0.44 -10.66
N ASN A 181 -9.24 1.16 -9.54
CA ASN A 181 -8.10 1.99 -9.17
C ASN A 181 -6.99 1.09 -8.61
N LEU A 182 -6.15 0.55 -9.49
CA LEU A 182 -5.06 -0.33 -9.11
C LEU A 182 -3.82 0.46 -8.74
N ILE A 183 -3.33 0.27 -7.52
CA ILE A 183 -2.06 0.80 -7.03
C ILE A 183 -1.04 -0.34 -7.09
N ALA A 184 -0.06 -0.19 -7.99
CA ALA A 184 1.02 -1.15 -8.16
C ALA A 184 2.01 -1.05 -6.99
N SER A 185 2.46 -2.18 -6.47
CA SER A 185 3.42 -2.24 -5.36
C SER A 185 4.44 -3.35 -5.56
N GLY A 186 5.69 -3.06 -5.15
CA GLY A 186 6.80 -4.00 -5.21
C GLY A 186 7.59 -3.98 -6.53
N GLY A 187 8.91 -4.12 -6.41
CA GLY A 187 9.82 -4.32 -7.53
C GLY A 187 10.32 -3.08 -8.24
N VAL A 188 9.67 -1.93 -8.11
CA VAL A 188 10.09 -0.69 -8.81
C VAL A 188 11.58 -0.42 -8.61
N SER A 189 12.30 -0.26 -9.70
CA SER A 189 13.76 -0.16 -9.73
C SER A 189 14.28 1.02 -10.55
N ASP A 190 13.49 1.49 -11.51
CA ASP A 190 13.87 2.50 -12.48
C ASP A 190 12.71 3.48 -12.71
N PHE A 191 13.06 4.73 -12.99
CA PHE A 191 12.09 5.78 -13.30
C PHE A 191 11.25 5.45 -14.55
N GLU A 192 11.86 4.84 -15.58
CA GLU A 192 11.20 4.49 -16.83
C GLU A 192 10.06 3.45 -16.69
N GLU A 193 9.93 2.85 -15.51
CA GLU A 193 8.83 1.95 -15.18
C GLU A 193 7.53 2.71 -14.85
N LEU A 194 7.63 3.95 -14.36
CA LEU A 194 6.47 4.76 -13.97
C LEU A 194 5.57 5.12 -15.16
N PRO A 195 6.08 5.68 -16.27
CA PRO A 195 5.27 5.89 -17.46
C PRO A 195 4.60 4.61 -17.99
N LYS A 196 5.29 3.46 -17.88
CA LYS A 196 4.76 2.17 -18.32
C LYS A 196 3.60 1.70 -17.46
N LEU A 197 3.69 1.87 -16.11
CA LEU A 197 2.60 1.57 -15.19
C LEU A 197 1.40 2.49 -15.44
N LYS A 198 1.64 3.80 -15.66
CA LYS A 198 0.59 4.75 -16.03
C LYS A 198 -0.09 4.37 -17.35
N ALA A 199 0.69 4.05 -18.38
CA ALA A 199 0.16 3.61 -19.69
C ALA A 199 -0.60 2.27 -19.61
N LEU A 200 -0.29 1.43 -18.64
CA LEU A 200 -1.01 0.19 -18.35
C LEU A 200 -2.39 0.44 -17.73
N GLY A 201 -2.61 1.63 -17.14
CA GLY A 201 -3.84 2.01 -16.45
C GLY A 201 -3.76 1.88 -14.93
N CYS A 202 -2.56 1.76 -14.34
CA CYS A 202 -2.42 1.83 -12.89
C CYS A 202 -2.73 3.26 -12.42
N GLU A 203 -3.57 3.38 -11.38
CA GLU A 203 -3.94 4.65 -10.74
C GLU A 203 -2.77 5.24 -9.96
N GLY A 204 -1.96 4.37 -9.35
CA GLY A 204 -0.81 4.78 -8.55
C GLY A 204 0.27 3.71 -8.48
N VAL A 205 1.38 4.09 -7.87
CA VAL A 205 2.51 3.19 -7.61
C VAL A 205 3.15 3.50 -6.26
N ILE A 206 3.37 2.46 -5.45
CA ILE A 206 4.12 2.58 -4.20
C ILE A 206 5.60 2.40 -4.51
N ILE A 207 6.39 3.41 -4.16
CA ILE A 207 7.83 3.43 -4.35
C ILE A 207 8.49 3.55 -2.98
N GLY A 208 9.16 2.52 -2.54
CA GLY A 208 9.90 2.50 -1.28
C GLY A 208 11.42 2.46 -1.50
N LYS A 209 11.96 1.26 -1.64
CA LYS A 209 13.41 1.02 -1.72
C LYS A 209 14.12 1.85 -2.79
N ALA A 210 13.50 2.03 -3.95
CA ALA A 210 14.12 2.77 -5.05
C ALA A 210 14.38 4.24 -4.70
N ILE A 211 13.54 4.87 -3.88
CA ILE A 211 13.77 6.22 -3.36
C ILE A 211 14.88 6.19 -2.31
N TYR A 212 14.76 5.34 -1.29
CA TYR A 212 15.73 5.29 -0.19
C TYR A 212 17.15 4.91 -0.63
N GLU A 213 17.29 4.17 -1.71
CA GLU A 213 18.58 3.77 -2.28
C GLU A 213 19.03 4.65 -3.46
N GLY A 214 18.32 5.76 -3.71
CA GLY A 214 18.69 6.77 -4.70
C GLY A 214 18.57 6.30 -6.17
N LYS A 215 17.85 5.21 -6.42
CA LYS A 215 17.59 4.74 -7.79
C LYS A 215 16.60 5.66 -8.52
N ILE A 216 15.62 6.17 -7.77
CA ILE A 216 14.67 7.17 -8.24
C ILE A 216 14.79 8.38 -7.32
N THR A 217 15.10 9.54 -7.87
CA THR A 217 15.22 10.77 -7.10
C THR A 217 13.87 11.45 -6.92
N LEU A 218 13.69 12.15 -5.80
CA LEU A 218 12.47 12.93 -5.56
C LEU A 218 12.27 14.02 -6.63
N LYS A 219 13.35 14.63 -7.11
CA LYS A 219 13.31 15.60 -8.20
C LYS A 219 12.73 15.01 -9.50
N ALA A 220 13.08 13.76 -9.83
CA ALA A 220 12.52 13.09 -11.01
C ALA A 220 11.01 12.81 -10.82
N LEU A 221 10.57 12.46 -9.60
CA LEU A 221 9.16 12.27 -9.28
C LEU A 221 8.37 13.57 -9.37
N GLU A 222 8.89 14.68 -8.85
CA GLU A 222 8.29 16.01 -8.98
C GLU A 222 8.05 16.38 -10.44
N GLN A 223 9.06 16.21 -11.29
CA GLN A 223 8.94 16.48 -12.73
C GLN A 223 7.93 15.57 -13.42
N PHE A 224 7.86 14.29 -13.01
CA PHE A 224 6.88 13.35 -13.57
C PHE A 224 5.44 13.76 -13.24
N GLN A 225 5.19 14.23 -12.03
CA GLN A 225 3.86 14.69 -11.60
C GLN A 225 3.44 15.96 -12.35
N ILE A 226 4.32 16.95 -12.47
CA ILE A 226 4.07 18.20 -13.22
C ILE A 226 3.69 17.90 -14.69
N ASN A 227 4.39 16.97 -15.34
CA ASN A 227 4.14 16.58 -16.73
C ASN A 227 2.95 15.62 -16.90
N SER A 228 2.35 15.16 -15.80
CA SER A 228 1.25 14.18 -15.81
C SER A 228 -0.13 14.80 -15.58
N ASN A 229 -0.15 16.06 -15.15
CA ASN A 229 -1.32 16.93 -15.00
C ASN A 229 -1.48 17.78 -16.27
#